data_fd5a48aa3db75f9ea7462228f316efd8
#
_entry.id   fd5a48aa3db75f9ea7462228f316efd8
#
_cell.length_a   1.000
_cell.length_b   1.000
_cell.length_c   1.000
_cell.angle_alpha   90.00
_cell.angle_beta   90.00
_cell.angle_gamma   90.00
#
_symmetry.space_group_name_H-M   'P 1'
#
loop_
_entity.id
_entity.type
_entity.pdbx_description
1 polymer ?
#
loop_
_entity_poly.entity_id
_entity_poly.type
_entity_poly.pdbx_seq_one_letter_code
_entity_poly.pdbx_strand_id
1 'polypeptide(L)'
;MPKFIDHHPMSALAPEAKAGIAEKLKAGEPDEHGVRGLNVFIGKNGESFCLSEAPSADAVKKAHEALGFEISERDIVEVESVV
;
A
#
# COMPACT_ATOMS: atom_id res chain seq x y z
N MET A 1 -9.94 -11.24 4.78
CA MET A 1 -8.74 -11.36 3.93
C MET A 1 -7.48 -11.04 4.72
N PRO A 2 -6.34 -11.65 4.37
CA PRO A 2 -5.07 -11.30 5.01
C PRO A 2 -4.74 -9.82 4.85
N LYS A 3 -4.01 -9.29 5.81
CA LYS A 3 -3.50 -7.92 5.76
C LYS A 3 -2.00 -7.95 5.56
N PHE A 4 -1.51 -6.97 4.81
CA PHE A 4 -0.09 -6.85 4.49
C PHE A 4 0.38 -5.43 4.75
N ILE A 5 1.60 -5.32 5.27
CA ILE A 5 2.32 -4.07 5.29
C ILE A 5 3.43 -4.17 4.26
N ASP A 6 3.54 -3.20 3.39
CA ASP A 6 4.67 -3.08 2.49
C ASP A 6 5.38 -1.77 2.72
N HIS A 7 6.68 -1.74 2.43
CA HIS A 7 7.43 -0.51 2.53
C HIS A 7 8.33 -0.34 1.31
N HIS A 8 8.48 0.88 0.88
CA HIS A 8 9.37 1.24 -0.21
C HIS A 8 9.77 2.71 -0.08
N PRO A 9 10.94 3.08 -0.63
CA PRO A 9 11.31 4.48 -0.68
C PRO A 9 10.28 5.27 -1.48
N MET A 10 9.91 6.43 -0.97
CA MET A 10 8.98 7.30 -1.66
C MET A 10 9.44 8.73 -1.50
N SER A 11 9.58 9.43 -2.62
CA SER A 11 9.87 10.85 -2.62
C SER A 11 8.72 11.60 -1.95
N ALA A 12 8.99 12.79 -1.45
CA ALA A 12 7.94 13.64 -0.90
C ALA A 12 6.81 13.81 -1.93
N LEU A 13 5.61 13.49 -1.51
CA LEU A 13 4.45 13.61 -2.40
C LEU A 13 3.92 15.04 -2.41
N ALA A 14 3.50 15.50 -3.59
CA ALA A 14 2.78 16.74 -3.73
C ALA A 14 1.44 16.65 -2.97
N PRO A 15 0.91 17.78 -2.46
CA PRO A 15 -0.37 17.76 -1.75
C PRO A 15 -1.50 17.11 -2.54
N GLU A 16 -1.54 17.30 -3.86
CA GLU A 16 -2.57 16.71 -4.73
C GLU A 16 -2.49 15.18 -4.74
N ALA A 17 -1.27 14.65 -4.76
CA ALA A 17 -1.06 13.20 -4.74
C ALA A 17 -1.50 12.61 -3.40
N LYS A 18 -1.20 13.28 -2.29
CA LYS A 18 -1.66 12.85 -0.96
C LYS A 18 -3.18 12.86 -0.87
N ALA A 19 -3.82 13.89 -1.40
CA ALA A 19 -5.28 13.99 -1.41
C ALA A 19 -5.91 12.86 -2.24
N GLY A 20 -5.34 12.55 -3.39
CA GLY A 20 -5.82 11.45 -4.24
C GLY A 20 -5.72 10.10 -3.55
N ILE A 21 -4.60 9.85 -2.87
CA ILE A 21 -4.42 8.62 -2.09
C ILE A 21 -5.46 8.56 -0.97
N ALA A 22 -5.67 9.65 -0.25
CA ALA A 22 -6.64 9.71 0.85
C ALA A 22 -8.06 9.40 0.37
N GLU A 23 -8.46 9.95 -0.78
CA GLU A 23 -9.78 9.67 -1.35
C GLU A 23 -9.95 8.20 -1.73
N LYS A 24 -8.92 7.62 -2.34
CA LYS A 24 -8.93 6.21 -2.73
C LYS A 24 -9.06 5.31 -1.50
N LEU A 25 -8.35 5.63 -0.43
CA LEU A 25 -8.44 4.88 0.82
C LEU A 25 -9.82 4.99 1.45
N LYS A 26 -10.42 6.18 1.43
CA LYS A 26 -11.77 6.39 1.98
C LYS A 26 -12.83 5.66 1.18
N ALA A 27 -12.68 5.54 -0.12
CA ALA A 27 -13.62 4.80 -0.96
C ALA A 27 -13.64 3.32 -0.61
N GLY A 28 -12.51 2.77 -0.16
CA GLY A 28 -12.44 1.40 0.34
C GLY A 28 -12.71 0.33 -0.70
N GLU A 29 -12.58 0.65 -1.97
CA GLU A 29 -12.83 -0.30 -3.05
C GLU A 29 -11.57 -1.06 -3.41
N PRO A 30 -11.66 -2.39 -3.57
CA PRO A 30 -10.52 -3.16 -4.04
C PRO A 30 -10.21 -2.85 -5.50
N ASP A 31 -8.92 -2.99 -5.87
CA ASP A 31 -8.52 -2.84 -7.26
C ASP A 31 -8.74 -4.14 -8.05
N GLU A 32 -8.27 -4.18 -9.30
CA GLU A 32 -8.42 -5.36 -10.18
C GLU A 32 -7.69 -6.60 -9.66
N HIS A 33 -6.73 -6.43 -8.75
CA HIS A 33 -6.00 -7.54 -8.13
C HIS A 33 -6.62 -7.97 -6.80
N GLY A 34 -7.71 -7.33 -6.39
CA GLY A 34 -8.37 -7.61 -5.10
C GLY A 34 -7.69 -6.94 -3.92
N VAL A 35 -6.81 -5.97 -4.15
CA VAL A 35 -6.09 -5.25 -3.10
C VAL A 35 -6.90 -4.02 -2.68
N ARG A 36 -7.19 -3.92 -1.40
CA ARG A 36 -7.85 -2.77 -0.81
C ARG A 36 -6.91 -2.06 0.14
N GLY A 37 -6.57 -0.81 -0.15
CA GLY A 37 -5.74 -0.01 0.73
C GLY A 37 -6.50 0.38 1.99
N LEU A 38 -5.85 0.23 3.14
CA LEU A 38 -6.42 0.60 4.44
C LEU A 38 -5.81 1.89 4.97
N ASN A 39 -4.50 2.05 4.80
CA ASN A 39 -3.81 3.26 5.22
C ASN A 39 -2.44 3.37 4.55
N VAL A 40 -1.91 4.57 4.52
CA VAL A 40 -0.56 4.85 4.04
C VAL A 40 0.11 5.79 5.03
N PHE A 41 1.29 5.41 5.48
CA PHE A 41 2.09 6.22 6.38
C PHE A 41 3.34 6.67 5.64
N ILE A 42 3.63 7.95 5.67
CA ILE A 42 4.81 8.51 5.03
C ILE A 42 5.81 8.88 6.11
N GLY A 43 6.95 8.18 6.11
CA GLY A 43 8.01 8.42 7.07
C GLY A 43 8.76 9.71 6.75
N LYS A 44 9.23 10.38 7.80
CA LYS A 44 10.02 11.60 7.65
C LYS A 44 11.38 11.33 7.01
N ASN A 45 11.81 10.07 7.01
CA ASN A 45 13.08 9.64 6.41
C ASN A 45 12.95 9.29 4.91
N GLY A 46 11.80 9.54 4.30
CA GLY A 46 11.57 9.24 2.88
C GLY A 46 11.07 7.84 2.58
N GLU A 47 10.73 7.05 3.59
CA GLU A 47 10.11 5.75 3.40
C GLU A 47 8.59 5.87 3.52
N SER A 48 7.87 4.97 2.86
CA SER A 48 6.44 4.86 3.04
C SER A 48 6.05 3.45 3.46
N PHE A 49 4.95 3.35 4.18
CA PHE A 49 4.41 2.10 4.69
C PHE A 49 2.95 2.05 4.31
N CYS A 50 2.57 1.01 3.55
CA CYS A 50 1.20 0.84 3.11
C CYS A 50 0.59 -0.37 3.81
N LEU A 51 -0.57 -0.16 4.42
CA LEU A 51 -1.36 -1.24 5.00
C LEU A 51 -2.51 -1.56 4.05
N SER A 52 -2.63 -2.82 3.67
CA SER A 52 -3.68 -3.24 2.73
C SER A 52 -4.22 -4.61 3.07
N GLU A 53 -5.42 -4.90 2.56
CA GLU A 53 -6.00 -6.24 2.53
C GLU A 53 -5.84 -6.77 1.12
N ALA A 54 -5.45 -8.04 0.99
CA ALA A 54 -5.23 -8.66 -0.30
C ALA A 54 -5.33 -10.18 -0.20
N PRO A 55 -5.62 -10.87 -1.31
CA PRO A 55 -5.63 -12.34 -1.30
C PRO A 55 -4.24 -12.94 -1.11
N SER A 56 -3.18 -12.24 -1.47
CA SER A 56 -1.81 -12.73 -1.35
C SER A 56 -0.80 -11.59 -1.43
N ALA A 57 0.44 -11.85 -1.02
CA ALA A 57 1.54 -10.90 -1.19
C ALA A 57 1.80 -10.61 -2.66
N ASP A 58 1.65 -11.60 -3.53
CA ASP A 58 1.80 -11.43 -4.98
C ASP A 58 0.80 -10.41 -5.54
N ALA A 59 -0.43 -10.43 -5.04
CA ALA A 59 -1.44 -9.45 -5.45
C ALA A 59 -1.01 -8.03 -5.06
N VAL A 60 -0.45 -7.83 -3.86
CA VAL A 60 0.08 -6.54 -3.42
C VAL A 60 1.20 -6.07 -4.34
N LYS A 61 2.12 -6.99 -4.68
CA LYS A 61 3.22 -6.68 -5.59
C LYS A 61 2.71 -6.22 -6.95
N LYS A 62 1.77 -6.97 -7.53
CA LYS A 62 1.19 -6.64 -8.85
C LYS A 62 0.46 -5.29 -8.82
N ALA A 63 -0.25 -5.00 -7.75
CA ALA A 63 -0.93 -3.71 -7.60
C ALA A 63 0.06 -2.54 -7.61
N HIS A 64 1.21 -2.69 -6.94
CA HIS A 64 2.25 -1.67 -6.94
C HIS A 64 2.90 -1.52 -8.31
N GLU A 65 3.19 -2.62 -8.98
CA GLU A 65 3.77 -2.59 -10.33
C GLU A 65 2.85 -1.89 -11.32
N ALA A 66 1.54 -2.10 -11.20
CA ALA A 66 0.56 -1.43 -12.05
C ALA A 66 0.55 0.10 -11.86
N LEU A 67 0.97 0.58 -10.69
CA LEU A 67 1.09 2.00 -10.39
C LEU A 67 2.49 2.56 -10.69
N GLY A 68 3.39 1.73 -11.21
CA GLY A 68 4.74 2.14 -11.56
C GLY A 68 5.75 2.02 -10.42
N PHE A 69 5.40 1.36 -9.33
CA PHE A 69 6.30 1.14 -8.20
C PHE A 69 6.89 -0.25 -8.25
N GLU A 70 8.21 -0.35 -8.25
CA GLU A 70 8.88 -1.63 -8.09
C GLU A 70 9.02 -1.94 -6.61
N ILE A 71 8.56 -3.11 -6.22
CA ILE A 71 8.60 -3.56 -4.83
C ILE A 71 8.99 -5.03 -4.81
N SER A 72 9.85 -5.40 -3.86
CA SER A 72 10.26 -6.79 -3.68
C SER A 72 9.30 -7.49 -2.73
N GLU A 73 9.08 -8.79 -2.92
CA GLU A 73 8.26 -9.59 -2.01
C GLU A 73 8.76 -9.53 -0.57
N ARG A 74 10.08 -9.39 -0.36
CA ARG A 74 10.63 -9.28 0.99
C ARG A 74 10.26 -7.96 1.68
N ASP A 75 9.79 -6.97 0.92
CA ASP A 75 9.32 -5.71 1.48
C ASP A 75 7.83 -5.75 1.82
N ILE A 76 7.20 -6.90 1.59
CA ILE A 76 5.78 -7.12 1.85
C ILE A 76 5.67 -8.15 2.96
N VAL A 77 5.07 -7.78 4.08
CA VAL A 77 4.94 -8.64 5.26
C VAL A 77 3.47 -8.84 5.59
N GLU A 78 3.06 -10.09 5.69
CA GLU A 78 1.73 -10.40 6.20
C GLU A 78 1.69 -10.10 7.70
N VAL A 79 0.64 -9.40 8.14
CA VAL A 79 0.51 -8.95 9.52
C VAL A 79 -0.85 -9.34 10.08
N GLU A 80 -0.94 -9.41 11.39
CA GLU A 80 -2.22 -9.54 12.06
C GLU A 80 -2.33 -8.47 13.14
N SER A 81 -3.56 -8.04 13.41
CA SER A 81 -3.79 -7.06 14.46
C SER A 81 -3.76 -7.76 15.82
N VAL A 82 -3.05 -7.16 16.76
CA VAL A 82 -3.00 -7.64 18.15
C VAL A 82 -4.18 -7.10 18.95
N VAL A 83 -4.81 -6.05 18.46
CA VAL A 83 -5.91 -5.37 19.14
C VAL A 83 -7.19 -5.54 18.39
#